data_d368b3d9816ddcdba8fb739d830509c8
#
_entry.id   d368b3d9816ddcdba8fb739d830509c8
#
_cell.length_a   1.000
_cell.length_b   1.000
_cell.length_c   1.000
_cell.angle_alpha   90.00
_cell.angle_beta   90.00
_cell.angle_gamma   90.00
#
_symmetry.space_group_name_H-M   'P 1'
#
loop_
_entity.id
_entity.type
_entity.pdbx_description
1 polymer ?
#
loop_
_entity_poly.entity_id
_entity_poly.type
_entity_poly.pdbx_seq_one_letter_code
_entity_poly.pdbx_strand_id
1 'polypeptide(L)'
;MGESEQMKGAPTLRYSGPDSQRARDEWNATCGPHSIAAACDLTLEEVRVAMTGYKGWMSPTMVGATLAALNRPYSLQKGLKTTTLCEGINRIQWEGKWLDPGVPARVAYFHTHYVAHREGWVLCTALFPAIWLPVGLWKQEHDRLGNPFHITHHYILRSLA
;
A
#
# COMPACT_ATOMS: atom_id res chain seq x y z
N MET A 1 -25.31 22.49 -9.42
CA MET A 1 -24.74 22.16 -8.08
C MET A 1 -24.56 20.66 -8.01
N GLY A 2 -23.33 20.22 -8.02
CA GLY A 2 -23.03 18.80 -7.87
C GLY A 2 -23.52 18.30 -6.53
N GLU A 3 -24.29 17.22 -6.54
CA GLU A 3 -24.49 16.45 -5.32
C GLU A 3 -23.12 16.14 -4.76
N SER A 4 -22.83 16.59 -3.54
CA SER A 4 -21.65 16.13 -2.82
C SER A 4 -21.81 14.63 -2.69
N GLU A 5 -21.01 13.85 -3.42
CA GLU A 5 -20.92 12.41 -3.16
C GLU A 5 -20.59 12.26 -1.69
N GLN A 6 -21.58 11.80 -0.94
CA GLN A 6 -21.40 11.56 0.48
C GLN A 6 -20.37 10.46 0.61
N MET A 7 -19.18 10.81 1.14
CA MET A 7 -18.09 9.87 1.32
C MET A 7 -18.54 8.75 2.24
N LYS A 8 -18.42 7.52 1.78
CA LYS A 8 -18.70 6.35 2.62
C LYS A 8 -17.75 6.37 3.83
N GLY A 9 -18.20 5.86 4.97
CA GLY A 9 -17.35 5.69 6.13
C GLY A 9 -16.11 4.85 5.83
N ALA A 10 -15.05 5.04 6.61
CA ALA A 10 -13.81 4.29 6.44
C ALA A 10 -14.06 2.79 6.47
N PRO A 11 -13.36 2.00 5.64
CA PRO A 11 -13.43 0.54 5.70
C PRO A 11 -13.01 0.03 7.09
N THR A 12 -13.45 -1.17 7.43
CA THR A 12 -12.96 -1.84 8.63
C THR A 12 -11.47 -2.11 8.51
N LEU A 13 -10.77 -2.05 9.65
CA LEU A 13 -9.36 -2.41 9.76
C LEU A 13 -9.23 -3.43 10.89
N ARG A 14 -8.68 -4.60 10.60
CA ARG A 14 -8.61 -5.71 11.54
C ARG A 14 -7.32 -5.73 12.35
N TYR A 15 -6.62 -4.62 12.43
CA TYR A 15 -5.51 -4.42 13.34
C TYR A 15 -5.54 -3.00 13.91
N SER A 16 -4.99 -2.83 15.08
CA SER A 16 -4.91 -1.56 15.81
C SER A 16 -3.53 -0.95 15.74
N GLY A 17 -3.35 0.27 16.25
CA GLY A 17 -2.04 0.88 16.44
C GLY A 17 -1.09 0.00 17.27
N PRO A 18 -1.51 -0.51 18.43
CA PRO A 18 -0.71 -1.48 19.20
C PRO A 18 -0.35 -2.76 18.44
N ASP A 19 -1.27 -3.32 17.65
CA ASP A 19 -0.99 -4.48 16.81
C ASP A 19 0.08 -4.17 15.77
N SER A 20 0.00 -3.00 15.13
CA SER A 20 1.00 -2.51 14.18
C SER A 20 2.37 -2.38 14.84
N GLN A 21 2.43 -1.78 16.01
CA GLN A 21 3.69 -1.61 16.75
C GLN A 21 4.31 -2.95 17.10
N ARG A 22 3.51 -3.88 17.59
CA ARG A 22 3.95 -5.24 17.93
C ARG A 22 4.50 -5.97 16.70
N ALA A 23 3.81 -5.89 15.57
CA ALA A 23 4.26 -6.52 14.32
C ALA A 23 5.59 -5.94 13.83
N ARG A 24 5.79 -4.63 13.96
CA ARG A 24 7.06 -3.99 13.63
C ARG A 24 8.18 -4.46 14.56
N ASP A 25 7.92 -4.53 15.84
CA ASP A 25 8.91 -4.93 16.85
C ASP A 25 9.27 -6.42 16.71
N GLU A 26 8.30 -7.29 16.51
CA GLU A 26 8.49 -8.74 16.50
C GLU A 26 9.01 -9.29 15.17
N TRP A 27 8.57 -8.74 14.05
CA TRP A 27 8.92 -9.28 12.73
C TRP A 27 9.14 -8.23 11.65
N ASN A 28 9.38 -6.99 12.04
CA ASN A 28 9.72 -5.89 11.15
C ASN A 28 8.67 -5.65 10.04
N ALA A 29 7.40 -5.68 10.39
CA ALA A 29 6.30 -5.42 9.46
C ALA A 29 6.39 -4.00 8.91
N THR A 30 6.52 -3.87 7.60
CA THR A 30 6.64 -2.60 6.88
C THR A 30 5.37 -2.30 6.08
N CYS A 31 5.45 -1.41 5.11
CA CYS A 31 4.31 -0.98 4.30
C CYS A 31 3.63 -2.12 3.52
N GLY A 32 4.37 -3.11 3.06
CA GLY A 32 3.81 -4.24 2.30
C GLY A 32 2.79 -5.04 3.11
N PRO A 33 3.18 -5.64 4.24
CA PRO A 33 2.26 -6.39 5.10
C PRO A 33 1.05 -5.57 5.56
N HIS A 34 1.26 -4.31 5.96
CA HIS A 34 0.16 -3.43 6.37
C HIS A 34 -0.83 -3.19 5.24
N SER A 35 -0.33 -2.93 4.03
CA SER A 35 -1.18 -2.68 2.86
C SER A 35 -1.99 -3.92 2.48
N ILE A 36 -1.39 -5.11 2.54
CA ILE A 36 -2.09 -6.36 2.27
C ILE A 36 -3.19 -6.60 3.32
N ALA A 37 -2.88 -6.42 4.60
CA ALA A 37 -3.84 -6.59 5.68
C ALA A 37 -5.03 -5.64 5.52
N ALA A 38 -4.76 -4.37 5.24
CA ALA A 38 -5.79 -3.36 5.06
C ALA A 38 -6.65 -3.62 3.80
N ALA A 39 -6.02 -3.90 2.67
CA ALA A 39 -6.72 -4.12 1.42
C ALA A 39 -7.56 -5.40 1.43
N CYS A 40 -7.12 -6.44 2.15
CA CYS A 40 -7.76 -7.76 2.19
C CYS A 40 -8.66 -7.96 3.41
N ASP A 41 -8.78 -6.96 4.29
CA ASP A 41 -9.53 -7.06 5.55
C ASP A 41 -9.05 -8.25 6.41
N LEU A 42 -7.75 -8.26 6.67
CA LEU A 42 -7.06 -9.30 7.44
C LEU A 42 -6.31 -8.71 8.64
N THR A 43 -5.97 -9.56 9.59
CA THR A 43 -5.02 -9.21 10.65
C THR A 43 -3.59 -9.26 10.11
N LEU A 44 -2.68 -8.57 10.77
CA LEU A 44 -1.25 -8.64 10.42
C LEU A 44 -0.68 -10.05 10.58
N GLU A 45 -1.15 -10.80 11.57
CA GLU A 45 -0.71 -12.18 11.80
C GLU A 45 -1.16 -13.13 10.69
N GLU A 46 -2.39 -12.96 10.17
CA GLU A 46 -2.86 -13.73 9.01
C GLU A 46 -1.98 -13.48 7.77
N VAL A 47 -1.58 -12.22 7.56
CA VAL A 47 -0.66 -11.88 6.47
C VAL A 47 0.73 -12.48 6.71
N ARG A 48 1.24 -12.37 7.93
CA ARG A 48 2.55 -12.93 8.31
C ARG A 48 2.67 -14.41 7.95
N VAL A 49 1.66 -15.20 8.30
CA VAL A 49 1.62 -16.64 8.02
C VAL A 49 1.69 -16.95 6.52
N ALA A 50 1.11 -16.09 5.69
CA ALA A 50 1.08 -16.26 4.24
C ALA A 50 2.39 -15.82 3.54
N MET A 51 3.25 -15.05 4.22
CA MET A 51 4.50 -14.57 3.65
C MET A 51 5.66 -15.52 3.89
N THR A 52 6.16 -16.15 2.83
CA THR A 52 7.35 -17.01 2.92
C THR A 52 8.60 -16.19 2.62
N GLY A 53 9.59 -16.26 3.51
CA GLY A 53 10.89 -15.61 3.30
C GLY A 53 10.90 -14.10 3.50
N TYR A 54 9.90 -13.54 4.18
CA TYR A 54 9.84 -12.11 4.49
C TYR A 54 10.98 -11.70 5.43
N LYS A 55 11.69 -10.63 5.09
CA LYS A 55 12.85 -10.10 5.84
C LYS A 55 12.80 -8.58 6.03
N GLY A 56 11.61 -8.00 6.17
CA GLY A 56 11.44 -6.58 6.43
C GLY A 56 11.13 -5.71 5.21
N TRP A 57 11.06 -6.30 4.02
CA TRP A 57 10.63 -5.62 2.81
C TRP A 57 9.98 -6.61 1.85
N MET A 58 9.15 -6.11 0.95
CA MET A 58 8.45 -6.94 -0.04
C MET A 58 8.79 -6.48 -1.45
N SER A 59 9.26 -7.42 -2.27
CA SER A 59 9.33 -7.21 -3.72
C SER A 59 7.92 -7.29 -4.33
N PRO A 60 7.72 -6.76 -5.56
CA PRO A 60 6.46 -6.97 -6.28
C PRO A 60 6.08 -8.44 -6.43
N THR A 61 7.05 -9.31 -6.68
CA THR A 61 6.83 -10.76 -6.78
C THR A 61 6.30 -11.33 -5.45
N MET A 62 6.84 -10.90 -4.32
CA MET A 62 6.40 -11.36 -3.00
C MET A 62 4.98 -10.89 -2.69
N VAL A 63 4.59 -9.68 -3.09
CA VAL A 63 3.20 -9.20 -2.93
C VAL A 63 2.25 -10.14 -3.67
N GLY A 64 2.53 -10.46 -4.93
CA GLY A 64 1.71 -11.38 -5.71
C GLY A 64 1.64 -12.78 -5.10
N ALA A 65 2.78 -13.33 -4.67
CA ALA A 65 2.83 -14.64 -4.02
C ALA A 65 2.03 -14.67 -2.71
N THR A 66 2.10 -13.62 -1.92
CA THR A 66 1.34 -13.50 -0.67
C THR A 66 -0.16 -13.44 -0.93
N LEU A 67 -0.60 -12.64 -1.90
CA LEU A 67 -2.01 -12.58 -2.29
C LEU A 67 -2.52 -13.95 -2.76
N ALA A 68 -1.72 -14.68 -3.53
CA ALA A 68 -2.05 -16.03 -3.96
C ALA A 68 -2.18 -17.00 -2.77
N ALA A 69 -1.24 -16.94 -1.82
CA ALA A 69 -1.28 -17.76 -0.61
C ALA A 69 -2.49 -17.46 0.28
N LEU A 70 -2.97 -16.21 0.25
CA LEU A 70 -4.18 -15.77 0.96
C LEU A 70 -5.48 -16.07 0.20
N ASN A 71 -5.40 -16.70 -0.99
CA ASN A 71 -6.55 -16.93 -1.87
C ASN A 71 -7.29 -15.63 -2.23
N ARG A 72 -6.54 -14.55 -2.48
CA ARG A 72 -7.09 -13.26 -2.90
C ARG A 72 -6.81 -13.04 -4.39
N PRO A 73 -7.81 -13.27 -5.26
CA PRO A 73 -7.63 -13.03 -6.70
C PRO A 73 -7.32 -11.57 -6.97
N TYR A 74 -6.38 -11.34 -7.86
CA TYR A 74 -6.00 -9.98 -8.26
C TYR A 74 -5.62 -9.93 -9.75
N SER A 75 -5.70 -8.73 -10.31
CA SER A 75 -5.14 -8.42 -11.62
C SER A 75 -3.95 -7.49 -11.44
N LEU A 76 -2.83 -7.80 -12.07
CA LEU A 76 -1.61 -7.00 -11.98
C LEU A 76 -1.45 -6.12 -13.22
N GLN A 77 -1.30 -4.82 -13.00
CA GLN A 77 -0.81 -3.88 -14.01
C GLN A 77 0.52 -3.32 -13.54
N LYS A 78 1.53 -3.31 -14.40
CA LYS A 78 2.88 -2.85 -14.08
C LYS A 78 3.43 -1.92 -15.17
N GLY A 79 4.53 -1.26 -14.89
CA GLY A 79 5.12 -0.28 -15.81
C GLY A 79 4.30 1.00 -15.93
N LEU A 80 3.55 1.35 -14.89
CA LEU A 80 2.69 2.52 -14.87
C LEU A 80 3.45 3.79 -14.46
N LYS A 81 2.89 4.94 -14.87
CA LYS A 81 3.31 6.27 -14.43
C LYS A 81 2.08 7.13 -14.13
N THR A 82 1.16 6.61 -13.34
CA THR A 82 -0.10 7.29 -12.99
C THR A 82 -0.08 7.74 -11.53
N THR A 83 -0.92 8.69 -11.16
CA THR A 83 -1.20 9.05 -9.78
C THR A 83 -2.57 8.57 -9.31
N THR A 84 -3.31 7.88 -10.17
CA THR A 84 -4.62 7.33 -9.84
C THR A 84 -4.47 5.97 -9.17
N LEU A 85 -4.98 5.85 -7.94
CA LEU A 85 -4.97 4.62 -7.17
C LEU A 85 -6.00 3.61 -7.70
N CYS A 86 -5.65 2.32 -7.68
CA CYS A 86 -6.61 1.24 -7.92
C CYS A 86 -7.23 0.78 -6.60
N GLU A 87 -8.37 0.10 -6.68
CA GLU A 87 -8.92 -0.66 -5.56
C GLU A 87 -8.00 -1.86 -5.27
N GLY A 88 -7.32 -1.82 -4.15
CA GLY A 88 -6.36 -2.85 -3.76
C GLY A 88 -5.05 -2.29 -3.27
N ILE A 89 -3.94 -2.80 -3.82
CA ILE A 89 -2.60 -2.42 -3.40
C ILE A 89 -1.92 -1.67 -4.52
N ASN A 90 -1.27 -0.57 -4.18
CA ASN A 90 -0.57 0.30 -5.13
C ASN A 90 0.89 0.40 -4.72
N ARG A 91 1.80 0.10 -5.66
CA ARG A 91 3.23 0.33 -5.44
C ARG A 91 3.61 1.71 -5.93
N ILE A 92 4.15 2.48 -5.02
CA ILE A 92 4.52 3.87 -5.24
C ILE A 92 6.04 3.96 -5.45
N GLN A 93 6.45 4.72 -6.46
CA GLN A 93 7.82 5.18 -6.65
C GLN A 93 7.87 6.65 -6.25
N TRP A 94 8.58 6.95 -5.17
CA TRP A 94 8.91 8.34 -4.83
C TRP A 94 9.83 8.91 -5.90
N GLU A 95 9.59 10.15 -6.32
CA GLU A 95 10.36 10.82 -7.35
C GLU A 95 11.44 11.69 -6.72
N GLY A 96 12.65 11.66 -7.31
CA GLY A 96 13.79 12.41 -6.82
C GLY A 96 15.03 12.16 -7.69
N LYS A 97 16.18 12.57 -7.21
CA LYS A 97 17.45 12.46 -7.94
C LYS A 97 17.86 11.01 -8.25
N TRP A 98 17.34 10.04 -7.50
CA TRP A 98 17.58 8.62 -7.77
C TRP A 98 16.96 8.12 -9.08
N LEU A 99 16.08 8.91 -9.72
CA LEU A 99 15.51 8.63 -11.04
C LEU A 99 16.30 9.29 -12.18
N ASP A 100 17.35 10.06 -11.88
CA ASP A 100 18.15 10.76 -12.89
C ASP A 100 18.87 9.75 -13.79
N PRO A 101 19.12 10.10 -15.07
CA PRO A 101 19.91 9.27 -15.98
C PRO A 101 21.28 8.92 -15.38
N GLY A 102 21.71 7.68 -15.52
CA GLY A 102 22.99 7.19 -15.00
C GLY A 102 22.98 6.70 -13.56
N VAL A 103 21.91 6.95 -12.79
CA VAL A 103 21.76 6.36 -11.46
C VAL A 103 21.29 4.91 -11.62
N PRO A 104 21.96 3.93 -10.98
CA PRO A 104 21.53 2.53 -11.07
C PRO A 104 20.08 2.33 -10.61
N ALA A 105 19.31 1.53 -11.33
CA ALA A 105 17.89 1.28 -11.04
C ALA A 105 17.66 0.78 -9.61
N ARG A 106 18.60 0.01 -9.05
CA ARG A 106 18.53 -0.48 -7.66
C ARG A 106 18.41 0.64 -6.62
N VAL A 107 18.95 1.83 -6.92
CA VAL A 107 18.85 2.98 -5.99
C VAL A 107 17.40 3.46 -5.90
N ALA A 108 16.68 3.51 -7.01
CA ALA A 108 15.27 3.88 -7.03
C ALA A 108 14.41 2.91 -6.21
N TYR A 109 14.75 1.63 -6.14
CA TYR A 109 14.00 0.63 -5.36
C TYR A 109 13.97 0.93 -3.86
N PHE A 110 14.97 1.60 -3.31
CA PHE A 110 14.95 2.02 -1.91
C PHE A 110 13.96 3.16 -1.62
N HIS A 111 13.44 3.78 -2.68
CA HIS A 111 12.48 4.89 -2.60
C HIS A 111 11.11 4.46 -3.10
N THR A 112 10.70 3.26 -2.74
CA THR A 112 9.39 2.71 -3.08
C THR A 112 8.56 2.46 -1.83
N HIS A 113 7.25 2.35 -2.02
CA HIS A 113 6.30 2.23 -0.93
C HIS A 113 5.02 1.53 -1.41
N TYR A 114 4.34 0.84 -0.53
CA TYR A 114 3.02 0.27 -0.82
C TYR A 114 1.97 0.98 0.00
N VAL A 115 0.83 1.24 -0.62
CA VAL A 115 -0.36 1.74 0.06
C VAL A 115 -1.57 0.89 -0.35
N ALA A 116 -2.54 0.78 0.56
CA ALA A 116 -3.84 0.20 0.27
C ALA A 116 -4.83 1.31 -0.08
N HIS A 117 -5.73 1.04 -1.01
CA HIS A 117 -6.84 1.93 -1.33
C HIS A 117 -8.14 1.13 -1.38
N ARG A 118 -9.15 1.59 -0.67
CA ARG A 118 -10.51 1.04 -0.68
C ARG A 118 -11.52 2.17 -0.62
N GLU A 119 -12.41 2.23 -1.63
CA GLU A 119 -13.58 3.11 -1.64
C GLU A 119 -13.29 4.57 -1.27
N GLY A 120 -12.18 5.14 -1.76
CA GLY A 120 -11.78 6.52 -1.50
C GLY A 120 -10.93 6.72 -0.24
N TRP A 121 -10.52 5.64 0.44
CA TRP A 121 -9.67 5.68 1.61
C TRP A 121 -8.31 5.04 1.35
N VAL A 122 -7.27 5.63 1.91
CA VAL A 122 -5.88 5.15 1.76
C VAL A 122 -5.32 4.79 3.12
N LEU A 123 -4.69 3.62 3.21
CA LEU A 123 -3.83 3.27 4.32
C LEU A 123 -2.37 3.41 3.89
N CYS A 124 -1.65 4.31 4.54
CA CYS A 124 -0.26 4.62 4.24
C CYS A 124 0.54 4.66 5.54
N THR A 125 1.43 3.69 5.73
CA THR A 125 2.25 3.60 6.95
C THR A 125 3.26 4.73 7.10
N ALA A 126 3.56 5.45 6.02
CA ALA A 126 4.41 6.64 6.07
C ALA A 126 3.74 7.80 6.82
N LEU A 127 2.41 7.81 6.92
CA LEU A 127 1.65 8.81 7.66
C LEU A 127 1.06 8.21 8.94
N PHE A 128 0.14 7.24 8.79
CA PHE A 128 -0.52 6.58 9.93
C PHE A 128 -0.65 5.09 9.68
N PRO A 129 0.02 4.23 10.46
CA PRO A 129 0.06 2.79 10.16
C PRO A 129 -1.24 2.04 10.42
N ALA A 130 -2.18 2.62 11.15
CA ALA A 130 -3.44 1.97 11.55
C ALA A 130 -4.66 2.89 11.42
N ILE A 131 -4.60 3.87 10.52
CA ILE A 131 -5.71 4.82 10.29
C ILE A 131 -5.88 5.03 8.80
N TRP A 132 -7.10 4.81 8.30
CA TRP A 132 -7.47 5.17 6.95
C TRP A 132 -7.59 6.69 6.80
N LEU A 133 -7.01 7.24 5.74
CA LEU A 133 -7.17 8.64 5.37
C LEU A 133 -8.01 8.75 4.09
N PRO A 134 -8.87 9.78 3.98
CA PRO A 134 -9.46 10.12 2.69
C PRO A 134 -8.38 10.36 1.63
N VAL A 135 -8.59 9.88 0.41
CA VAL A 135 -7.57 9.96 -0.65
C VAL A 135 -7.12 11.40 -0.92
N GLY A 136 -8.02 12.37 -0.88
CA GLY A 136 -7.68 13.78 -1.06
C GLY A 136 -6.75 14.31 0.03
N LEU A 137 -6.99 13.95 1.28
CA LEU A 137 -6.16 14.32 2.40
C LEU A 137 -4.79 13.65 2.33
N TRP A 138 -4.74 12.38 1.94
CA TRP A 138 -3.49 11.66 1.74
C TRP A 138 -2.60 12.34 0.67
N LYS A 139 -3.17 12.71 -0.46
CA LYS A 139 -2.45 13.44 -1.52
C LYS A 139 -1.95 14.80 -1.02
N GLN A 140 -2.81 15.54 -0.33
CA GLN A 140 -2.50 16.86 0.24
C GLN A 140 -1.32 16.79 1.22
N GLU A 141 -1.28 15.78 2.09
CA GLU A 141 -0.20 15.60 3.05
C GLU A 141 1.13 15.28 2.36
N HIS A 142 1.14 14.45 1.32
CA HIS A 142 2.36 14.17 0.58
C HIS A 142 2.84 15.38 -0.22
N ASP A 143 1.94 16.19 -0.78
CA ASP A 143 2.29 17.46 -1.41
C ASP A 143 2.93 18.43 -0.41
N ARG A 144 2.34 18.54 0.78
CA ARG A 144 2.86 19.39 1.86
C ARG A 144 4.25 18.95 2.31
N LEU A 145 4.51 17.66 2.36
CA LEU A 145 5.80 17.07 2.74
C LEU A 145 6.85 17.12 1.61
N GLY A 146 6.45 17.54 0.41
CA GLY A 146 7.34 17.57 -0.75
C GLY A 146 7.73 16.18 -1.26
N ASN A 147 6.79 15.23 -1.24
CA ASN A 147 6.98 13.85 -1.67
C ASN A 147 6.27 13.56 -3.00
N PRO A 148 6.78 14.04 -4.15
CA PRO A 148 6.19 13.71 -5.44
C PRO A 148 6.35 12.21 -5.72
N PHE A 149 5.35 11.62 -6.37
CA PHE A 149 5.33 10.19 -6.64
C PHE A 149 4.59 9.85 -7.93
N HIS A 150 4.84 8.65 -8.43
CA HIS A 150 3.95 7.97 -9.37
C HIS A 150 3.76 6.52 -8.93
N ILE A 151 2.69 5.91 -9.43
CA ILE A 151 2.37 4.51 -9.16
C ILE A 151 2.97 3.67 -10.28
N THR A 152 3.68 2.60 -9.93
CA THR A 152 4.31 1.68 -10.88
C THR A 152 3.52 0.39 -11.08
N HIS A 153 2.81 -0.06 -10.03
CA HIS A 153 2.07 -1.32 -10.05
C HIS A 153 0.70 -1.13 -9.42
N HIS A 154 -0.32 -1.70 -10.05
CA HIS A 154 -1.64 -1.89 -9.47
C HIS A 154 -1.87 -3.39 -9.24
N TYR A 155 -2.11 -3.77 -8.00
CA TYR A 155 -2.64 -5.08 -7.62
C TYR A 155 -4.13 -4.88 -7.38
N ILE A 156 -4.92 -5.02 -8.44
CA ILE A 156 -6.36 -4.76 -8.40
C ILE A 156 -7.05 -5.96 -7.77
N LEU A 157 -7.59 -5.79 -6.58
CA LEU A 157 -8.28 -6.83 -5.87
C LEU A 157 -9.73 -6.92 -6.34
N ARG A 158 -10.20 -8.13 -6.56
CA ARG A 158 -11.60 -8.37 -6.86
C ARG A 158 -12.40 -8.27 -5.56
N SER A 159 -13.55 -7.61 -5.65
CA SER A 159 -14.49 -7.57 -4.54
C SER A 159 -14.84 -8.99 -4.09
N LEU A 160 -14.75 -9.25 -2.80
CA LEU A 160 -15.29 -10.46 -2.20
C LEU A 160 -16.80 -10.25 -2.03
N ALA A 161 -17.52 -10.54 -3.07
CA ALA A 161 -18.97 -10.55 -2.99
C ALA A 161 -19.45 -11.86 -2.34
#